data_8915e427cfb84d3ce0509a2ecab1b36c
#
_entry.id   8915e427cfb84d3ce0509a2ecab1b36c
#
_cell.length_a   1.000
_cell.length_b   1.000
_cell.length_c   1.000
_cell.angle_alpha   90.00
_cell.angle_beta   90.00
_cell.angle_gamma   90.00
#
_symmetry.space_group_name_H-M   'P 1'
#
loop_
_entity.id
_entity.type
_entity.pdbx_description
1 polymer ?
#
loop_
_entity_poly.entity_id
_entity_poly.type
_entity_poly.pdbx_seq_one_letter_code
_entity_poly.pdbx_strand_id
1 'polypeptide(L)'
;MSEYYELKIAGLTRNLERFPISDKIDIAAFIIFGDVQLTLEGSKALLEKVTEFDFIITPEAKSIQIAYEMARQSGKPYIVARKGVKVYMRISLEVSVTSITTKNEQHLYLGETEANLIKGKRVLIVDDVISTGESLAAVRELISKAGAKEAASCAFLAEGDAAERDDIIFLEKLPLFFK
;
A
#
# COMPACT_ATOMS: atom_id res chain seq x y z
N MET A 1 0.73 30.01 -6.63
CA MET A 1 0.98 29.67 -5.20
C MET A 1 0.66 28.18 -5.08
N SER A 2 1.60 27.38 -4.62
CA SER A 2 1.30 25.98 -4.30
C SER A 2 0.28 25.99 -3.17
N GLU A 3 -0.88 25.40 -3.41
CA GLU A 3 -1.86 25.21 -2.36
C GLU A 3 -1.50 23.96 -1.56
N TYR A 4 -1.72 24.02 -0.26
CA TYR A 4 -1.49 22.88 0.65
C TYR A 4 -2.82 22.32 1.11
N TYR A 5 -2.84 21.01 1.33
CA TYR A 5 -3.92 20.30 2.02
C TYR A 5 -3.46 19.91 3.41
N GLU A 6 -4.18 20.34 4.44
CA GLU A 6 -3.90 19.92 5.81
C GLU A 6 -4.49 18.53 6.07
N LEU A 7 -3.62 17.54 6.19
CA LEU A 7 -3.99 16.16 6.53
C LEU A 7 -3.85 15.96 8.04
N LYS A 8 -4.93 15.51 8.70
CA LYS A 8 -4.92 15.05 10.09
C LYS A 8 -5.00 13.55 10.12
N ILE A 9 -3.97 12.87 10.59
CA ILE A 9 -3.85 11.41 10.56
C ILE A 9 -3.10 10.90 11.79
N ALA A 10 -3.62 9.86 12.45
CA ALA A 10 -3.00 9.23 13.62
C ALA A 10 -2.59 10.23 14.72
N GLY A 11 -3.42 11.27 14.96
CA GLY A 11 -3.15 12.33 15.94
C GLY A 11 -2.11 13.37 15.51
N LEU A 12 -1.62 13.30 14.28
CA LEU A 12 -0.63 14.21 13.71
C LEU A 12 -1.25 15.07 12.61
N THR A 13 -0.61 16.21 12.33
CA THR A 13 -0.96 17.09 11.21
C THR A 13 0.20 17.16 10.22
N ARG A 14 -0.11 17.06 8.91
CA ARG A 14 0.84 17.22 7.80
C ARG A 14 0.26 18.12 6.74
N ASN A 15 1.08 19.00 6.18
CA ASN A 15 0.71 19.84 5.06
C ASN A 15 1.23 19.20 3.76
N LEU A 16 0.30 18.69 2.95
CA LEU A 16 0.61 18.04 1.69
C LEU A 16 0.52 19.07 0.57
N GLU A 17 1.57 19.16 -0.23
CA GLU A 17 1.58 20.04 -1.40
C GLU A 17 0.64 19.49 -2.49
N ARG A 18 -0.13 20.39 -3.11
CA ARG A 18 -1.06 20.02 -4.19
C ARG A 18 -0.37 20.13 -5.55
N PHE A 19 -0.56 19.12 -6.38
CA PHE A 19 -0.01 19.03 -7.72
C PHE A 19 -1.08 18.76 -8.76
N PRO A 20 -1.09 19.47 -9.90
CA PRO A 20 -1.99 19.19 -11.00
C PRO A 20 -1.58 17.88 -11.70
N ILE A 21 -2.52 16.94 -11.82
CA ILE A 21 -2.37 15.72 -12.64
C ILE A 21 -3.09 15.86 -13.97
N SER A 22 -4.00 16.83 -14.08
CA SER A 22 -4.67 17.22 -15.32
C SER A 22 -5.16 18.68 -15.22
N ASP A 23 -5.71 19.19 -16.32
CA ASP A 23 -6.34 20.53 -16.33
C ASP A 23 -7.53 20.64 -15.37
N LYS A 24 -8.10 19.52 -14.93
CA LYS A 24 -9.33 19.46 -14.14
C LYS A 24 -9.12 18.97 -12.71
N ILE A 25 -7.99 18.35 -12.39
CA ILE A 25 -7.82 17.63 -11.13
C ILE A 25 -6.41 17.90 -10.58
N ASP A 26 -6.37 18.27 -9.28
CA ASP A 26 -5.15 18.23 -8.48
C ASP A 26 -5.23 17.11 -7.46
N ILE A 27 -4.07 16.57 -7.08
CA ILE A 27 -3.89 15.66 -5.95
C ILE A 27 -3.09 16.33 -4.84
N ALA A 28 -3.27 15.87 -3.60
CA ALA A 28 -2.34 16.19 -2.52
C ALA A 28 -1.27 15.10 -2.44
N ALA A 29 -0.01 15.47 -2.65
CA ALA A 29 1.08 14.49 -2.72
C ALA A 29 1.42 13.94 -1.35
N PHE A 30 1.02 12.69 -1.09
CA PHE A 30 1.42 11.97 0.12
C PHE A 30 2.76 11.26 -0.10
N ILE A 31 3.80 11.74 0.58
CA ILE A 31 5.13 11.17 0.54
C ILE A 31 5.55 10.82 1.96
N ILE A 32 5.48 9.53 2.28
CA ILE A 32 5.78 9.01 3.62
C ILE A 32 7.28 8.89 3.89
N PHE A 33 8.13 8.91 2.86
CA PHE A 33 9.58 8.76 3.02
C PHE A 33 10.18 9.77 4.00
N GLY A 34 10.89 9.28 5.01
CA GLY A 34 11.54 10.11 6.02
C GLY A 34 10.63 10.60 7.15
N ASP A 35 9.31 10.42 7.05
CA ASP A 35 8.39 10.75 8.14
C ASP A 35 8.32 9.62 9.17
N VAL A 36 9.32 9.59 10.05
CA VAL A 36 9.44 8.55 11.07
C VAL A 36 8.28 8.59 12.05
N GLN A 37 7.88 9.78 12.51
CA GLN A 37 6.81 9.93 13.47
C GLN A 37 5.48 9.42 12.93
N LEU A 38 5.12 9.81 11.70
CA LEU A 38 3.88 9.32 11.07
C LEU A 38 3.95 7.82 10.79
N THR A 39 5.12 7.30 10.40
CA THR A 39 5.31 5.86 10.22
C THR A 39 5.03 5.08 11.51
N LEU A 40 5.54 5.55 12.65
CA LEU A 40 5.33 4.92 13.96
C LEU A 40 3.86 4.96 14.38
N GLU A 41 3.28 6.16 14.46
CA GLU A 41 1.93 6.35 14.98
C GLU A 41 0.85 5.81 14.02
N GLY A 42 1.03 5.99 12.71
CA GLY A 42 0.12 5.45 11.70
C GLY A 42 0.12 3.91 11.68
N SER A 43 1.30 3.28 11.78
CA SER A 43 1.39 1.82 11.86
C SER A 43 0.70 1.26 13.11
N LYS A 44 0.86 1.92 14.25
CA LYS A 44 0.14 1.57 15.49
C LYS A 44 -1.36 1.67 15.30
N ALA A 45 -1.84 2.81 14.79
CA ALA A 45 -3.26 3.03 14.55
C ALA A 45 -3.88 2.04 13.54
N LEU A 46 -3.14 1.61 12.50
CA LEU A 46 -3.59 0.56 11.59
C LEU A 46 -3.66 -0.79 12.28
N LEU A 47 -2.67 -1.16 13.09
CA LEU A 47 -2.65 -2.44 13.81
C LEU A 47 -3.84 -2.60 14.77
N GLU A 48 -4.35 -1.50 15.33
CA GLU A 48 -5.55 -1.50 16.19
C GLU A 48 -6.85 -1.79 15.40
N LYS A 49 -6.84 -1.60 14.07
CA LYS A 49 -8.00 -1.78 13.20
C LYS A 49 -8.02 -3.11 12.44
N VAL A 50 -6.87 -3.76 12.26
CA VAL A 50 -6.77 -4.98 11.44
C VAL A 50 -7.01 -6.23 12.26
N THR A 51 -7.50 -7.28 11.59
CA THR A 51 -7.71 -8.60 12.18
C THR A 51 -6.40 -9.39 12.28
N GLU A 52 -6.44 -10.57 12.87
CA GLU A 52 -5.28 -11.47 12.95
C GLU A 52 -4.73 -11.87 11.58
N PHE A 53 -3.41 -11.80 11.45
CA PHE A 53 -2.65 -12.19 10.26
C PHE A 53 -1.36 -12.92 10.65
N ASP A 54 -0.75 -13.58 9.68
CA ASP A 54 0.49 -14.34 9.86
C ASP A 54 1.69 -13.65 9.20
N PHE A 55 1.47 -12.97 8.07
CA PHE A 55 2.46 -12.21 7.30
C PHE A 55 1.89 -10.87 6.83
N ILE A 56 2.79 -9.92 6.58
CA ILE A 56 2.49 -8.68 5.88
C ILE A 56 3.08 -8.76 4.47
N ILE A 57 2.34 -8.29 3.47
CA ILE A 57 2.86 -8.02 2.13
C ILE A 57 2.64 -6.56 1.75
N THR A 58 3.62 -5.98 1.08
CA THR A 58 3.53 -4.59 0.62
C THR A 58 4.12 -4.47 -0.79
N PRO A 59 3.54 -3.66 -1.68
CA PRO A 59 4.17 -3.36 -2.96
C PRO A 59 5.38 -2.42 -2.79
N GLU A 60 6.39 -2.59 -3.65
CA GLU A 60 7.52 -1.66 -3.74
C GLU A 60 6.98 -0.29 -4.22
N ALA A 61 7.31 0.92 -3.65
CA ALA A 61 8.38 1.09 -2.69
C ALA A 61 7.94 1.87 -1.43
N LYS A 62 6.96 2.81 -1.52
CA LYS A 62 6.67 3.80 -0.47
C LYS A 62 6.16 3.16 0.83
N SER A 63 5.37 2.12 0.72
CA SER A 63 4.77 1.42 1.85
C SER A 63 5.71 0.45 2.57
N ILE A 64 6.95 0.23 2.08
CA ILE A 64 7.92 -0.69 2.72
C ILE A 64 8.21 -0.27 4.16
N GLN A 65 8.39 1.03 4.44
CA GLN A 65 8.65 1.49 5.81
C GLN A 65 7.45 1.28 6.74
N ILE A 66 6.23 1.38 6.22
CA ILE A 66 5.00 1.09 6.97
C ILE A 66 4.94 -0.40 7.29
N ALA A 67 5.16 -1.25 6.31
CA ALA A 67 5.18 -2.71 6.50
C ALA A 67 6.27 -3.15 7.48
N TYR A 68 7.47 -2.57 7.40
CA TYR A 68 8.54 -2.80 8.38
C TYR A 68 8.10 -2.45 9.79
N GLU A 69 7.52 -1.26 9.97
CA GLU A 69 7.13 -0.79 11.30
C GLU A 69 5.97 -1.60 11.88
N MET A 70 4.97 -1.95 11.05
CA MET A 70 3.89 -2.85 11.45
C MET A 70 4.43 -4.24 11.82
N ALA A 71 5.41 -4.76 11.07
CA ALA A 71 6.09 -6.02 11.38
C ALA A 71 6.81 -5.96 12.74
N ARG A 72 7.55 -4.87 12.98
CA ARG A 72 8.26 -4.65 14.26
C ARG A 72 7.29 -4.58 15.45
N GLN A 73 6.18 -3.85 15.31
CA GLN A 73 5.20 -3.70 16.40
C GLN A 73 4.39 -4.99 16.64
N SER A 74 4.02 -5.69 15.59
CA SER A 74 3.20 -6.91 15.70
C SER A 74 4.02 -8.18 15.97
N GLY A 75 5.34 -8.16 15.77
CA GLY A 75 6.19 -9.35 15.82
C GLY A 75 5.96 -10.32 14.64
N LYS A 76 5.27 -9.88 13.58
CA LYS A 76 5.00 -10.69 12.38
C LYS A 76 5.98 -10.33 11.26
N PRO A 77 6.39 -11.28 10.42
CA PRO A 77 7.27 -11.01 9.29
C PRO A 77 6.55 -10.26 8.17
N TYR A 78 7.33 -9.55 7.33
CA TYR A 78 6.82 -8.93 6.11
C TYR A 78 7.63 -9.36 4.88
N ILE A 79 6.99 -9.28 3.71
CA ILE A 79 7.58 -9.50 2.40
C ILE A 79 7.21 -8.36 1.46
N VAL A 80 7.99 -8.19 0.40
CA VAL A 80 7.80 -7.10 -0.57
C VAL A 80 7.50 -7.67 -1.96
N ALA A 81 6.37 -7.28 -2.53
CA ALA A 81 6.06 -7.49 -3.94
C ALA A 81 6.88 -6.50 -4.78
N ARG A 82 7.80 -7.00 -5.60
CA ARG A 82 8.82 -6.21 -6.30
C ARG A 82 8.29 -5.72 -7.65
N LYS A 83 8.71 -4.53 -8.07
CA LYS A 83 8.41 -3.97 -9.41
C LYS A 83 9.34 -4.49 -10.52
N GLY A 84 10.26 -5.36 -10.20
CA GLY A 84 11.19 -5.95 -11.16
C GLY A 84 11.90 -7.17 -10.62
N VAL A 85 12.16 -8.12 -11.49
CA VAL A 85 12.92 -9.34 -11.17
C VAL A 85 14.36 -8.99 -10.80
N LYS A 86 14.88 -9.60 -9.74
CA LYS A 86 16.28 -9.45 -9.31
C LYS A 86 17.04 -10.75 -9.60
N VAL A 87 18.34 -10.63 -9.84
CA VAL A 87 19.21 -11.78 -10.18
C VAL A 87 19.18 -12.91 -9.14
N TYR A 88 18.82 -12.62 -7.90
CA TYR A 88 18.66 -13.61 -6.83
C TYR A 88 17.25 -14.23 -6.74
N MET A 89 16.29 -13.78 -7.56
CA MET A 89 14.95 -14.36 -7.66
C MET A 89 14.96 -15.45 -8.72
N ARG A 90 15.07 -16.72 -8.29
CA ARG A 90 15.22 -17.88 -9.21
C ARG A 90 13.97 -18.13 -10.04
N ILE A 91 12.84 -18.26 -9.39
CA ILE A 91 11.50 -18.40 -9.98
C ILE A 91 10.63 -17.35 -9.32
N SER A 92 9.88 -16.61 -10.09
CA SER A 92 8.99 -15.58 -9.56
C SER A 92 7.57 -15.78 -10.06
N LEU A 93 6.63 -15.57 -9.17
CA LEU A 93 5.25 -15.30 -9.56
C LEU A 93 5.20 -13.88 -10.11
N GLU A 94 4.48 -13.72 -11.20
CA GLU A 94 4.31 -12.44 -11.88
C GLU A 94 2.83 -12.13 -12.02
N VAL A 95 2.49 -10.88 -11.83
CA VAL A 95 1.18 -10.30 -12.13
C VAL A 95 1.38 -8.99 -12.86
N SER A 96 0.69 -8.82 -13.98
CA SER A 96 0.63 -7.57 -14.74
C SER A 96 -0.43 -6.65 -14.14
N VAL A 97 -0.07 -5.38 -13.96
CA VAL A 97 -0.98 -4.31 -13.57
C VAL A 97 -1.20 -3.43 -14.80
N THR A 98 -2.41 -3.45 -15.34
CA THR A 98 -2.77 -2.56 -16.45
C THR A 98 -3.40 -1.30 -15.87
N SER A 99 -2.64 -0.21 -15.79
CA SER A 99 -3.19 1.08 -15.37
C SER A 99 -3.89 1.77 -16.55
N ILE A 100 -5.12 2.22 -16.33
CA ILE A 100 -5.88 2.99 -17.30
C ILE A 100 -5.21 4.34 -17.59
N THR A 101 -4.41 4.84 -16.66
CA THR A 101 -3.78 6.17 -16.70
C THR A 101 -2.34 6.18 -17.21
N THR A 102 -1.65 5.07 -17.18
CA THR A 102 -0.27 4.94 -17.66
C THR A 102 -0.20 3.95 -18.82
N LYS A 103 0.37 4.38 -19.95
CA LYS A 103 0.58 3.54 -21.15
C LYS A 103 1.58 2.40 -20.92
N ASN A 104 2.21 2.31 -19.74
CA ASN A 104 3.19 1.28 -19.40
C ASN A 104 2.54 0.25 -18.50
N GLU A 105 2.54 -0.99 -18.95
CA GLU A 105 2.21 -2.16 -18.14
C GLU A 105 3.18 -2.22 -16.95
N GLN A 106 2.64 -2.25 -15.74
CA GLN A 106 3.43 -2.43 -14.52
C GLN A 106 3.32 -3.90 -14.10
N HIS A 107 4.41 -4.46 -13.63
CA HIS A 107 4.46 -5.81 -13.16
C HIS A 107 4.79 -5.84 -11.67
N LEU A 108 4.20 -6.78 -10.96
CA LEU A 108 4.60 -7.12 -9.60
C LEU A 108 5.10 -8.58 -9.56
N TYR A 109 6.17 -8.78 -8.82
CA TYR A 109 6.86 -10.05 -8.71
C TYR A 109 7.00 -10.49 -7.27
N LEU A 110 6.85 -11.79 -7.05
CA LEU A 110 7.14 -12.43 -5.77
C LEU A 110 8.08 -13.61 -6.02
N GLY A 111 9.24 -13.64 -5.34
CA GLY A 111 10.18 -14.73 -5.49
C GLY A 111 9.65 -16.05 -4.92
N GLU A 112 10.22 -17.18 -5.37
CA GLU A 112 9.82 -18.51 -4.91
C GLU A 112 9.95 -18.66 -3.38
N THR A 113 10.99 -18.08 -2.80
CA THR A 113 11.21 -18.13 -1.34
C THR A 113 10.07 -17.46 -0.60
N GLU A 114 9.72 -16.24 -1.00
CA GLU A 114 8.63 -15.46 -0.39
C GLU A 114 7.27 -16.13 -0.62
N ALA A 115 7.02 -16.65 -1.83
CA ALA A 115 5.80 -17.37 -2.15
C ALA A 115 5.62 -18.63 -1.27
N ASN A 116 6.70 -19.39 -1.04
CA ASN A 116 6.67 -20.56 -0.17
C ASN A 116 6.45 -20.19 1.32
N LEU A 117 6.99 -19.05 1.78
CA LEU A 117 6.79 -18.59 3.16
C LEU A 117 5.32 -18.27 3.47
N ILE A 118 4.58 -17.72 2.51
CA ILE A 118 3.19 -17.30 2.72
C ILE A 118 2.16 -18.37 2.35
N LYS A 119 2.56 -19.46 1.71
CA LYS A 119 1.65 -20.53 1.29
C LYS A 119 0.83 -21.06 2.46
N GLY A 120 -0.51 -21.01 2.32
CA GLY A 120 -1.47 -21.42 3.34
C GLY A 120 -1.59 -20.45 4.52
N LYS A 121 -0.92 -19.31 4.50
CA LYS A 121 -0.95 -18.29 5.56
C LYS A 121 -2.01 -17.22 5.30
N ARG A 122 -2.39 -16.52 6.38
CA ARG A 122 -3.23 -15.31 6.32
C ARG A 122 -2.32 -14.10 6.14
N VAL A 123 -2.50 -13.36 5.07
CA VAL A 123 -1.61 -12.26 4.66
C VAL A 123 -2.35 -10.93 4.74
N LEU A 124 -1.79 -9.98 5.47
CA LEU A 124 -2.23 -8.59 5.51
C LEU A 124 -1.56 -7.81 4.38
N ILE A 125 -2.35 -7.20 3.51
CA ILE A 125 -1.84 -6.30 2.47
C ILE A 125 -1.75 -4.90 3.05
N VAL A 126 -0.59 -4.26 2.90
CA VAL A 126 -0.32 -2.90 3.41
C VAL A 126 0.18 -2.02 2.28
N ASP A 127 -0.47 -0.85 2.10
CA ASP A 127 -0.01 0.19 1.17
C ASP A 127 0.04 1.55 1.87
N ASP A 128 0.63 2.56 1.24
CA ASP A 128 0.63 3.94 1.73
C ASP A 128 -0.69 4.64 1.37
N VAL A 129 -1.10 4.55 0.12
CA VAL A 129 -2.34 5.12 -0.43
C VAL A 129 -3.01 4.10 -1.35
N ILE A 130 -4.26 3.80 -1.10
CA ILE A 130 -5.12 3.07 -2.05
C ILE A 130 -5.96 4.11 -2.79
N SER A 131 -5.83 4.16 -4.12
CA SER A 131 -6.55 5.05 -5.03
C SER A 131 -7.43 4.24 -5.98
N THR A 132 -7.01 3.95 -7.21
CA THR A 132 -7.77 3.14 -8.17
C THR A 132 -7.94 1.68 -7.72
N GLY A 133 -7.06 1.19 -6.87
CA GLY A 133 -7.05 -0.19 -6.39
C GLY A 133 -6.36 -1.18 -7.32
N GLU A 134 -5.75 -0.73 -8.41
CA GLU A 134 -5.02 -1.59 -9.34
C GLU A 134 -3.83 -2.30 -8.68
N SER A 135 -3.00 -1.56 -7.92
CA SER A 135 -1.91 -2.15 -7.13
C SER A 135 -2.42 -3.20 -6.13
N LEU A 136 -3.51 -2.88 -5.44
CA LEU A 136 -4.15 -3.80 -4.50
C LEU A 136 -4.63 -5.08 -5.20
N ALA A 137 -5.29 -4.94 -6.34
CA ALA A 137 -5.76 -6.10 -7.13
C ALA A 137 -4.59 -7.00 -7.56
N ALA A 138 -3.48 -6.43 -7.99
CA ALA A 138 -2.28 -7.18 -8.36
C ALA A 138 -1.64 -7.91 -7.17
N VAL A 139 -1.57 -7.27 -6.01
CA VAL A 139 -1.07 -7.95 -4.79
C VAL A 139 -2.01 -9.07 -4.36
N ARG A 140 -3.33 -8.88 -4.44
CA ARG A 140 -4.33 -9.93 -4.20
C ARG A 140 -4.14 -11.14 -5.13
N GLU A 141 -3.88 -10.89 -6.40
CA GLU A 141 -3.59 -11.97 -7.36
C GLU A 141 -2.27 -12.69 -7.03
N LEU A 142 -1.21 -11.97 -6.66
CA LEU A 142 0.06 -12.58 -6.25
C LEU A 142 -0.10 -13.51 -5.05
N ILE A 143 -0.78 -13.08 -3.98
CA ILE A 143 -0.99 -13.92 -2.81
C ILE A 143 -1.87 -15.13 -3.11
N SER A 144 -2.86 -14.97 -3.99
CA SER A 144 -3.68 -16.08 -4.48
C SER A 144 -2.85 -17.11 -5.26
N LYS A 145 -2.01 -16.65 -6.20
CA LYS A 145 -1.07 -17.51 -6.95
C LYS A 145 -0.08 -18.23 -6.04
N ALA A 146 0.34 -17.58 -4.94
CA ALA A 146 1.20 -18.20 -3.92
C ALA A 146 0.46 -19.20 -3.02
N GLY A 147 -0.85 -19.35 -3.16
CA GLY A 147 -1.68 -20.22 -2.31
C GLY A 147 -1.87 -19.69 -0.90
N ALA A 148 -1.77 -18.38 -0.70
CA ALA A 148 -2.08 -17.69 0.56
C ALA A 148 -3.52 -17.17 0.58
N LYS A 149 -3.97 -16.71 1.74
CA LYS A 149 -5.30 -16.10 1.94
C LYS A 149 -5.13 -14.66 2.39
N GLU A 150 -5.89 -13.75 1.79
CA GLU A 150 -6.00 -12.39 2.31
C GLU A 150 -6.64 -12.40 3.69
N ALA A 151 -5.99 -11.79 4.67
CA ALA A 151 -6.56 -11.52 5.98
C ALA A 151 -7.35 -10.21 5.96
N ALA A 152 -6.73 -9.16 5.44
CA ALA A 152 -7.29 -7.84 5.20
C ALA A 152 -6.38 -7.05 4.24
N SER A 153 -6.90 -5.94 3.73
CA SER A 153 -6.12 -4.92 3.01
C SER A 153 -6.21 -3.60 3.73
N CYS A 154 -5.09 -2.94 3.94
CA CYS A 154 -5.07 -1.66 4.64
C CYS A 154 -4.07 -0.66 4.06
N ALA A 155 -4.34 0.63 4.30
CA ALA A 155 -3.46 1.73 3.92
C ALA A 155 -3.55 2.87 4.93
N PHE A 156 -2.58 3.79 4.90
CA PHE A 156 -2.72 5.03 5.66
C PHE A 156 -3.85 5.88 5.10
N LEU A 157 -3.95 5.97 3.78
CA LEU A 157 -4.94 6.81 3.11
C LEU A 157 -5.74 6.03 2.05
N ALA A 158 -7.00 6.41 1.92
CA ALA A 158 -7.84 6.05 0.78
C ALA A 158 -8.14 7.30 -0.04
N GLU A 159 -7.71 7.33 -1.31
CA GLU A 159 -7.82 8.50 -2.17
C GLU A 159 -9.04 8.41 -3.09
N GLY A 160 -9.80 9.50 -3.17
CA GLY A 160 -10.97 9.60 -4.03
C GLY A 160 -12.01 8.53 -3.74
N ASP A 161 -12.48 7.82 -4.77
CA ASP A 161 -13.53 6.81 -4.64
C ASP A 161 -13.12 5.58 -3.78
N ALA A 162 -11.81 5.37 -3.58
CA ALA A 162 -11.36 4.33 -2.66
C ALA A 162 -11.82 4.56 -1.22
N ALA A 163 -12.12 5.80 -0.85
CA ALA A 163 -12.62 6.14 0.47
C ALA A 163 -14.07 5.67 0.75
N GLU A 164 -14.76 5.20 -0.27
CA GLU A 164 -16.13 4.63 -0.17
C GLU A 164 -16.14 3.09 -0.18
N ARG A 165 -14.96 2.45 -0.27
CA ARG A 165 -14.83 1.00 -0.27
C ARG A 165 -14.97 0.44 1.14
N ASP A 166 -15.63 -0.70 1.26
CA ASP A 166 -15.85 -1.46 2.50
C ASP A 166 -14.91 -2.68 2.63
N ASP A 167 -14.15 -2.99 1.57
CA ASP A 167 -13.19 -4.11 1.53
C ASP A 167 -11.75 -3.70 1.88
N ILE A 168 -11.53 -2.46 2.33
CA ILE A 168 -10.23 -1.95 2.77
C ILE A 168 -10.34 -1.22 4.11
N ILE A 169 -9.25 -1.25 4.87
CA ILE A 169 -9.10 -0.53 6.13
C ILE A 169 -8.15 0.63 5.91
N PHE A 170 -8.52 1.85 6.31
CA PHE A 170 -7.64 3.00 6.20
C PHE A 170 -7.77 3.93 7.41
N LEU A 171 -6.80 4.81 7.59
CA LEU A 171 -6.80 5.75 8.69
C LEU A 171 -7.57 7.02 8.33
N GLU A 172 -7.34 7.57 7.12
CA GLU A 172 -7.95 8.83 6.73
C GLU A 172 -8.22 8.89 5.21
N LYS A 173 -9.19 9.72 4.82
CA LYS A 173 -9.53 9.99 3.42
C LYS A 173 -8.56 11.01 2.83
N LEU A 174 -8.15 10.79 1.57
CA LEU A 174 -7.39 11.77 0.80
C LEU A 174 -8.26 12.26 -0.36
N PRO A 175 -8.69 13.55 -0.35
CA PRO A 175 -9.57 14.06 -1.39
C PRO A 175 -8.84 14.28 -2.71
N LEU A 176 -9.59 14.17 -3.82
CA LEU A 176 -9.23 14.74 -5.10
C LEU A 176 -9.77 16.16 -5.19
N PHE A 177 -9.02 17.08 -5.79
CA PHE A 177 -9.41 18.49 -5.89
C PHE A 177 -9.79 18.81 -7.35
N PHE A 178 -11.08 18.98 -7.56
CA PHE A 178 -11.62 19.34 -8.87
C PHE A 178 -11.54 20.87 -9.06
N LYS A 179 -11.13 21.31 -10.27
CA LYS A 179 -11.07 22.74 -10.66
C LYS A 179 -12.33 23.20 -11.34
#